data_a2d61ed1757f3c8dc0752514a36dce6a
#
_entry.id   a2d61ed1757f3c8dc0752514a36dce6a
#
_cell.length_a   1.000
_cell.length_b   1.000
_cell.length_c   1.000
_cell.angle_alpha   90.00
_cell.angle_beta   90.00
_cell.angle_gamma   90.00
#
_symmetry.space_group_name_H-M   'P 1'
#
loop_
_entity.id
_entity.type
_entity.pdbx_description
1 polymer ?
#
loop_
_entity_poly.entity_id
_entity_poly.type
_entity_poly.pdbx_seq_one_letter_code
_entity_poly.pdbx_strand_id
1 'polypeptide(L)'
;MAKKKELYKLAVVDDRLLLRVPPQLVGAEVANLDDIQRELHVMDVPYLPERLLEIYERSTGNFEELSDLTSGKFLMQVEISHDEQSAFLNLIPPAADDATVTMEEVEYFLEQHDVVQGLNTASVQKMIDETSYYDFISVAQGGRARNGTNGTPELTFMDRSGYDDLSGIDLRTVPMMQKVEAGQVLARVYAPTDGDDGYTVKGRAISAVPGRICQLVPGQNARYGTARNEIVADKDGVVCYHNGALHVHDLKTVDNIHAGVVRFDGVLQVKGNIGDSCRVEAFRIEVSGSIGQSLVRATSDIHVQQNVLKGTIQAGGSFSANELMEATVTAGEHLFVLGNITDSTVSGGECVRILNKDGDVSGSKIEGGYVVLVPSVGAQEGAKKSTLEVGISLSERKRIREREDELKSLV
;
A
#
# COMPACT_ATOMS: atom_id res chain seq x y z
N MET A 1 26.60 4.31 -5.67
CA MET A 1 27.55 3.31 -5.17
C MET A 1 28.73 4.05 -4.53
N ALA A 2 28.96 3.87 -3.24
CA ALA A 2 30.15 4.36 -2.59
C ALA A 2 31.32 3.57 -3.14
N LYS A 3 32.39 4.25 -3.63
CA LYS A 3 33.62 3.58 -4.03
C LYS A 3 34.11 2.77 -2.83
N LYS A 4 34.14 1.44 -2.96
CA LYS A 4 34.83 0.55 -2.02
C LYS A 4 36.26 1.11 -1.93
N LYS A 5 36.69 1.54 -0.77
CA LYS A 5 38.06 2.00 -0.58
C LYS A 5 38.94 0.80 -0.90
N GLU A 6 39.79 0.93 -1.90
CA GLU A 6 40.72 -0.14 -2.30
C GLU A 6 41.73 -0.36 -1.15
N LEU A 7 41.39 -1.31 -0.26
CA LEU A 7 42.23 -1.67 0.90
C LEU A 7 43.46 -2.47 0.47
N TYR A 8 43.44 -3.06 -0.72
CA TYR A 8 44.54 -3.72 -1.41
C TYR A 8 44.27 -3.67 -2.91
N LYS A 9 45.28 -3.99 -3.74
CA LYS A 9 45.13 -3.99 -5.20
C LYS A 9 45.95 -5.14 -5.78
N LEU A 10 45.30 -5.89 -6.68
CA LEU A 10 45.94 -6.89 -7.52
C LEU A 10 46.22 -6.27 -8.90
N ALA A 11 47.31 -6.61 -9.52
CA ALA A 11 47.66 -6.24 -10.88
C ALA A 11 48.46 -7.32 -11.55
N VAL A 12 48.27 -7.51 -12.86
CA VAL A 12 49.08 -8.44 -13.66
C VAL A 12 50.04 -7.62 -14.53
N VAL A 13 51.32 -7.87 -14.41
CA VAL A 13 52.35 -7.21 -15.18
C VAL A 13 53.37 -8.26 -15.59
N ASP A 14 53.66 -8.39 -16.89
CA ASP A 14 54.65 -9.33 -17.44
C ASP A 14 54.47 -10.78 -16.90
N ASP A 15 53.30 -11.33 -17.05
CA ASP A 15 52.90 -12.69 -16.54
C ASP A 15 53.06 -12.88 -15.02
N ARG A 16 53.14 -11.82 -14.26
CA ARG A 16 53.26 -11.86 -12.81
C ARG A 16 52.07 -11.25 -12.15
N LEU A 17 51.52 -11.94 -11.16
CA LEU A 17 50.52 -11.35 -10.29
C LEU A 17 51.22 -10.56 -9.20
N LEU A 18 50.92 -9.30 -9.15
CA LEU A 18 51.43 -8.36 -8.16
C LEU A 18 50.33 -8.03 -7.16
N LEU A 19 50.69 -8.01 -5.89
CA LEU A 19 49.81 -7.55 -4.80
C LEU A 19 50.37 -6.29 -4.16
N ARG A 20 49.51 -5.31 -3.99
CA ARG A 20 49.79 -4.08 -3.23
C ARG A 20 48.93 -4.04 -1.98
N VAL A 21 49.55 -4.03 -0.79
CA VAL A 21 48.88 -3.80 0.47
C VAL A 21 49.39 -2.47 1.06
N PRO A 22 48.51 -1.46 1.26
CA PRO A 22 48.91 -0.20 1.86
C PRO A 22 49.41 -0.37 3.30
N PRO A 23 50.28 0.51 3.79
CA PRO A 23 50.74 0.47 5.19
C PRO A 23 49.57 0.52 6.17
N GLN A 24 49.61 -0.37 7.16
CA GLN A 24 48.59 -0.44 8.21
C GLN A 24 48.76 0.73 9.19
N LEU A 25 47.98 1.77 9.06
CA LEU A 25 47.98 2.91 9.96
C LEU A 25 46.96 2.70 11.10
N VAL A 26 47.34 3.05 12.34
CA VAL A 26 46.45 2.95 13.49
C VAL A 26 45.23 3.84 13.30
N GLY A 27 44.01 3.20 13.35
CA GLY A 27 42.74 3.89 13.15
C GLY A 27 42.24 3.99 11.71
N ALA A 28 42.95 3.43 10.70
CA ALA A 28 42.47 3.29 9.34
C ALA A 28 41.80 1.91 9.13
N GLU A 29 40.90 1.83 8.16
CA GLU A 29 40.44 0.52 7.65
C GLU A 29 41.64 -0.23 7.05
N VAL A 30 41.81 -1.48 7.45
CA VAL A 30 42.95 -2.31 7.06
C VAL A 30 42.44 -3.43 6.15
N ALA A 31 43.27 -3.80 5.17
CA ALA A 31 43.01 -4.99 4.36
C ALA A 31 42.91 -6.22 5.25
N ASN A 32 41.94 -7.12 5.00
CA ASN A 32 41.83 -8.39 5.70
C ASN A 32 42.54 -9.48 4.86
N LEU A 33 43.42 -10.26 5.48
CA LEU A 33 44.12 -11.34 4.82
C LEU A 33 43.15 -12.38 4.24
N ASP A 34 42.08 -12.70 4.98
CA ASP A 34 41.06 -13.66 4.54
C ASP A 34 40.31 -13.18 3.28
N ASP A 35 40.12 -11.87 3.11
CA ASP A 35 39.49 -11.32 1.92
C ASP A 35 40.40 -11.43 0.71
N ILE A 36 41.70 -11.17 0.87
CA ILE A 36 42.70 -11.37 -0.20
C ILE A 36 42.79 -12.84 -0.59
N GLN A 37 42.82 -13.78 0.38
CA GLN A 37 42.87 -15.21 0.14
C GLN A 37 41.61 -15.68 -0.62
N ARG A 38 40.44 -15.19 -0.24
CA ARG A 38 39.18 -15.51 -0.88
C ARG A 38 39.17 -15.04 -2.34
N GLU A 39 39.65 -13.83 -2.61
CA GLU A 39 39.74 -13.27 -3.96
C GLU A 39 40.72 -14.10 -4.84
N LEU A 40 41.88 -14.41 -4.32
CA LEU A 40 42.85 -15.27 -5.02
C LEU A 40 42.31 -16.69 -5.29
N HIS A 41 41.53 -17.23 -4.37
CA HIS A 41 40.86 -18.52 -4.55
C HIS A 41 39.78 -18.45 -5.65
N VAL A 42 39.00 -17.37 -5.66
CA VAL A 42 37.99 -17.12 -6.72
C VAL A 42 38.64 -16.98 -8.09
N MET A 43 39.83 -16.43 -8.16
CA MET A 43 40.60 -16.28 -9.41
C MET A 43 41.33 -17.54 -9.82
N ASP A 44 41.27 -18.60 -9.03
CA ASP A 44 42.00 -19.87 -9.20
C ASP A 44 43.51 -19.68 -9.51
N VAL A 45 44.12 -18.71 -8.82
CA VAL A 45 45.53 -18.38 -9.00
C VAL A 45 46.41 -19.20 -8.07
N PRO A 46 47.39 -19.92 -8.58
CA PRO A 46 48.37 -20.59 -7.72
C PRO A 46 49.27 -19.56 -7.04
N TYR A 47 49.35 -19.58 -5.73
CA TYR A 47 50.26 -18.75 -4.94
C TYR A 47 50.85 -19.53 -3.75
N LEU A 48 51.98 -19.05 -3.24
CA LEU A 48 52.57 -19.60 -2.03
C LEU A 48 51.99 -18.85 -0.81
N PRO A 49 51.29 -19.54 0.12
CA PRO A 49 50.70 -18.88 1.30
C PRO A 49 51.71 -18.09 2.14
N GLU A 50 52.93 -18.58 2.23
CA GLU A 50 54.05 -17.92 2.92
C GLU A 50 54.38 -16.57 2.25
N ARG A 51 54.36 -16.48 0.92
CA ARG A 51 54.63 -15.27 0.17
C ARG A 51 53.54 -14.25 0.33
N LEU A 52 52.28 -14.66 0.32
CA LEU A 52 51.13 -13.78 0.58
C LEU A 52 51.25 -13.20 1.99
N LEU A 53 51.55 -14.02 3.00
CA LEU A 53 51.68 -13.57 4.37
C LEU A 53 52.85 -12.56 4.51
N GLU A 54 53.96 -12.79 3.87
CA GLU A 54 55.12 -11.91 3.87
C GLU A 54 54.77 -10.52 3.32
N ILE A 55 54.07 -10.44 2.17
CA ILE A 55 53.63 -9.18 1.55
C ILE A 55 52.63 -8.49 2.44
N TYR A 56 51.70 -9.23 3.02
CA TYR A 56 50.67 -8.67 3.93
C TYR A 56 51.28 -8.11 5.20
N GLU A 57 52.22 -8.79 5.84
CA GLU A 57 52.89 -8.32 7.06
C GLU A 57 53.77 -7.10 6.78
N ARG A 58 54.47 -7.06 5.65
CA ARG A 58 55.28 -5.91 5.27
C ARG A 58 54.50 -4.66 4.98
N SER A 59 53.33 -4.81 4.32
CA SER A 59 52.40 -3.73 3.95
C SER A 59 53.13 -2.47 3.47
N THR A 60 54.01 -2.63 2.48
CA THR A 60 54.90 -1.53 2.02
C THR A 60 54.19 -0.47 1.23
N GLY A 61 53.00 -0.74 0.72
CA GLY A 61 52.26 0.12 -0.19
C GLY A 61 52.74 0.10 -1.64
N ASN A 62 53.73 -0.73 -1.94
CA ASN A 62 54.23 -0.99 -3.30
C ASN A 62 53.63 -2.28 -3.85
N PHE A 63 53.64 -2.41 -5.17
CA PHE A 63 53.32 -3.70 -5.82
C PHE A 63 54.50 -4.67 -5.61
N GLU A 64 54.22 -5.82 -5.02
CA GLU A 64 55.17 -6.90 -4.81
C GLU A 64 54.65 -8.14 -5.54
N GLU A 65 55.58 -8.93 -6.12
CA GLU A 65 55.27 -10.14 -6.83
C GLU A 65 54.76 -11.22 -5.87
N LEU A 66 53.53 -11.70 -6.15
CA LEU A 66 52.88 -12.75 -5.39
C LEU A 66 53.02 -14.13 -6.07
N SER A 67 52.87 -14.18 -7.38
CA SER A 67 52.89 -15.40 -8.15
C SER A 67 53.36 -15.14 -9.59
N ASP A 68 53.96 -16.17 -10.21
CA ASP A 68 54.32 -16.20 -11.61
C ASP A 68 53.18 -16.89 -12.39
N LEU A 69 52.55 -16.20 -13.32
CA LEU A 69 51.40 -16.69 -14.08
C LEU A 69 51.86 -17.39 -15.38
N THR A 70 52.61 -18.45 -15.25
CA THR A 70 53.17 -19.15 -16.40
C THR A 70 52.17 -19.93 -17.27
N SER A 71 50.86 -19.79 -17.03
CA SER A 71 49.82 -20.59 -17.68
C SER A 71 49.31 -20.07 -19.03
N GLY A 72 49.63 -18.85 -19.42
CA GLY A 72 49.11 -18.23 -20.67
C GLY A 72 47.58 -18.13 -20.74
N LYS A 73 46.90 -18.27 -19.61
CA LYS A 73 45.42 -18.19 -19.53
C LYS A 73 44.93 -16.87 -18.99
N PHE A 74 43.72 -16.51 -19.38
CA PHE A 74 43.03 -15.38 -18.79
C PHE A 74 42.74 -15.63 -17.31
N LEU A 75 42.92 -14.61 -16.48
CA LEU A 75 42.37 -14.59 -15.14
C LEU A 75 40.97 -14.01 -15.19
N MET A 76 40.05 -14.65 -14.51
CA MET A 76 38.65 -14.24 -14.45
C MET A 76 38.31 -13.91 -13.01
N GLN A 77 37.58 -12.80 -12.82
CA GLN A 77 37.08 -12.38 -11.52
C GLN A 77 35.59 -12.08 -11.63
N VAL A 78 34.78 -12.69 -10.76
CA VAL A 78 33.34 -12.47 -10.71
C VAL A 78 32.94 -11.79 -9.42
N GLU A 79 32.14 -10.74 -9.53
CA GLU A 79 31.47 -10.09 -8.40
C GLU A 79 29.97 -10.27 -8.52
N ILE A 80 29.34 -10.81 -7.47
CA ILE A 80 27.88 -10.94 -7.38
C ILE A 80 27.39 -9.86 -6.43
N SER A 81 26.34 -9.12 -6.82
CA SER A 81 25.73 -8.10 -5.96
C SER A 81 25.18 -8.73 -4.67
N HIS A 82 25.12 -7.93 -3.59
CA HIS A 82 24.67 -8.41 -2.28
C HIS A 82 23.24 -9.01 -2.30
N ASP A 83 22.39 -8.48 -3.17
CA ASP A 83 21.03 -8.98 -3.41
C ASP A 83 20.94 -10.13 -4.39
N GLU A 84 22.09 -10.61 -4.89
CA GLU A 84 22.22 -11.67 -5.89
C GLU A 84 21.45 -11.39 -7.20
N GLN A 85 21.14 -10.13 -7.49
CA GLN A 85 20.39 -9.75 -8.69
C GLN A 85 21.26 -9.47 -9.90
N SER A 86 22.56 -9.30 -9.72
CA SER A 86 23.49 -9.00 -10.80
C SER A 86 24.81 -9.69 -10.57
N ALA A 87 25.43 -10.18 -11.65
CA ALA A 87 26.80 -10.64 -11.63
C ALA A 87 27.64 -9.85 -12.65
N PHE A 88 28.84 -9.52 -12.24
CA PHE A 88 29.82 -8.77 -13.02
C PHE A 88 31.06 -9.60 -13.20
N LEU A 89 31.62 -9.62 -14.41
CA LEU A 89 32.83 -10.32 -14.76
C LEU A 89 33.91 -9.33 -15.15
N ASN A 90 35.11 -9.57 -14.65
CA ASN A 90 36.32 -8.89 -15.10
C ASN A 90 37.26 -9.93 -15.74
N LEU A 91 37.75 -9.63 -16.95
CA LEU A 91 38.76 -10.45 -17.64
C LEU A 91 40.10 -9.73 -17.58
N ILE A 92 41.13 -10.45 -17.13
CA ILE A 92 42.50 -9.96 -17.09
C ILE A 92 43.32 -10.83 -18.07
N PRO A 93 43.77 -10.27 -19.20
CA PRO A 93 44.52 -11.04 -20.21
C PRO A 93 45.91 -11.38 -19.69
N PRO A 94 46.50 -12.54 -20.13
CA PRO A 94 47.90 -12.79 -19.97
C PRO A 94 48.73 -11.86 -20.87
N ALA A 95 50.03 -11.74 -20.64
CA ALA A 95 50.92 -10.90 -21.46
C ALA A 95 51.17 -11.46 -22.88
N ALA A 96 50.74 -12.67 -23.19
CA ALA A 96 50.83 -13.24 -24.50
C ALA A 96 49.81 -12.61 -25.46
N ASP A 97 50.28 -11.95 -26.51
CA ASP A 97 49.46 -11.21 -27.48
C ASP A 97 48.46 -12.08 -28.27
N ASP A 98 48.60 -13.39 -28.25
CA ASP A 98 47.79 -14.38 -28.99
C ASP A 98 46.79 -15.14 -28.12
N ALA A 99 46.72 -14.82 -26.86
CA ALA A 99 45.78 -15.49 -25.94
C ALA A 99 44.34 -15.07 -26.24
N THR A 100 43.46 -16.05 -26.36
CA THR A 100 42.01 -15.82 -26.56
C THR A 100 41.24 -16.57 -25.47
N VAL A 101 40.12 -15.96 -25.06
CA VAL A 101 39.14 -16.57 -24.15
C VAL A 101 37.91 -16.95 -24.95
N THR A 102 37.34 -18.10 -24.67
CA THR A 102 36.14 -18.60 -25.35
C THR A 102 34.90 -18.37 -24.49
N MET A 103 33.72 -18.29 -25.13
CA MET A 103 32.45 -18.24 -24.43
C MET A 103 32.27 -19.40 -23.47
N GLU A 104 32.65 -20.63 -23.88
CA GLU A 104 32.53 -21.86 -23.09
C GLU A 104 33.37 -21.79 -21.80
N GLU A 105 34.58 -21.23 -21.88
CA GLU A 105 35.42 -21.02 -20.70
C GLU A 105 34.81 -20.04 -19.71
N VAL A 106 34.24 -18.94 -20.22
CA VAL A 106 33.54 -17.93 -19.39
C VAL A 106 32.29 -18.53 -18.75
N GLU A 107 31.47 -19.24 -19.52
CA GLU A 107 30.27 -19.89 -18.98
C GLU A 107 30.60 -20.90 -17.91
N TYR A 108 31.60 -21.74 -18.15
CA TYR A 108 32.09 -22.73 -17.18
C TYR A 108 32.58 -22.05 -15.89
N PHE A 109 33.38 -20.96 -16.02
CA PHE A 109 33.87 -20.21 -14.88
C PHE A 109 32.70 -19.62 -14.06
N LEU A 110 31.72 -19.00 -14.72
CA LEU A 110 30.54 -18.41 -14.07
C LEU A 110 29.71 -19.47 -13.33
N GLU A 111 29.54 -20.66 -13.93
CA GLU A 111 28.84 -21.79 -13.30
C GLU A 111 29.55 -22.27 -12.03
N GLN A 112 30.88 -22.37 -12.07
CA GLN A 112 31.69 -22.77 -10.89
C GLN A 112 31.57 -21.75 -9.74
N HIS A 113 31.20 -20.51 -10.05
CA HIS A 113 31.00 -19.43 -9.07
C HIS A 113 29.53 -19.13 -8.80
N ASP A 114 28.65 -20.13 -8.94
CA ASP A 114 27.22 -20.06 -8.64
C ASP A 114 26.41 -19.08 -9.54
N VAL A 115 26.93 -18.62 -10.68
CA VAL A 115 26.17 -17.83 -11.64
C VAL A 115 25.54 -18.77 -12.66
N VAL A 116 24.32 -19.24 -12.36
CA VAL A 116 23.66 -20.32 -13.12
C VAL A 116 22.42 -19.86 -13.87
N GLN A 117 21.96 -18.63 -13.62
CA GLN A 117 20.73 -18.13 -14.24
C GLN A 117 20.84 -16.66 -14.63
N GLY A 118 20.12 -16.28 -15.71
CA GLY A 118 20.05 -14.89 -16.17
C GLY A 118 21.28 -14.41 -16.91
N LEU A 119 22.13 -15.32 -17.42
CA LEU A 119 23.33 -15.00 -18.20
C LEU A 119 22.95 -14.19 -19.45
N ASN A 120 23.66 -13.07 -19.66
CA ASN A 120 23.59 -12.24 -20.87
C ASN A 120 24.73 -12.60 -21.81
N THR A 121 24.53 -13.63 -22.63
CA THR A 121 25.52 -14.11 -23.59
C THR A 121 25.98 -13.02 -24.57
N ALA A 122 25.09 -12.07 -24.93
CA ALA A 122 25.46 -10.96 -25.80
C ALA A 122 26.47 -10.00 -25.13
N SER A 123 26.33 -9.76 -23.82
CA SER A 123 27.29 -8.95 -23.07
C SER A 123 28.64 -9.63 -22.93
N VAL A 124 28.63 -10.93 -22.68
CA VAL A 124 29.88 -11.75 -22.62
C VAL A 124 30.57 -11.77 -23.99
N GLN A 125 29.83 -12.04 -25.07
CA GLN A 125 30.39 -12.06 -26.43
C GLN A 125 30.98 -10.68 -26.80
N LYS A 126 30.25 -9.63 -26.49
CA LYS A 126 30.75 -8.25 -26.72
C LYS A 126 32.04 -7.97 -25.95
N MET A 127 32.12 -8.42 -24.69
CA MET A 127 33.31 -8.28 -23.85
C MET A 127 34.54 -8.97 -24.48
N ILE A 128 34.35 -10.16 -25.04
CA ILE A 128 35.39 -10.92 -25.73
C ILE A 128 35.78 -10.23 -27.04
N ASP A 129 34.83 -9.85 -27.90
CA ASP A 129 35.05 -9.29 -29.22
C ASP A 129 35.70 -7.88 -29.17
N GLU A 130 35.28 -7.05 -28.20
CA GLU A 130 35.77 -5.68 -28.00
C GLU A 130 37.03 -5.62 -27.11
N THR A 131 37.53 -6.76 -26.65
CA THR A 131 38.68 -6.86 -25.74
C THR A 131 38.55 -5.91 -24.54
N SER A 132 37.31 -5.87 -23.95
CA SER A 132 37.00 -5.01 -22.81
C SER A 132 37.56 -5.66 -21.52
N TYR A 133 38.84 -5.55 -21.33
CA TYR A 133 39.58 -6.12 -20.22
C TYR A 133 39.77 -5.12 -19.08
N TYR A 134 40.02 -5.62 -17.87
CA TYR A 134 40.23 -4.87 -16.62
C TYR A 134 39.02 -4.11 -16.08
N ASP A 135 37.83 -4.26 -16.71
CA ASP A 135 36.59 -3.62 -16.28
C ASP A 135 35.56 -4.67 -15.86
N PHE A 136 34.80 -4.38 -14.80
CA PHE A 136 33.67 -5.20 -14.39
C PHE A 136 32.46 -4.94 -15.28
N ILE A 137 32.12 -5.90 -16.13
CA ILE A 137 30.99 -5.83 -17.05
C ILE A 137 29.84 -6.72 -16.51
N SER A 138 28.63 -6.21 -16.56
CA SER A 138 27.44 -6.99 -16.15
C SER A 138 27.21 -8.13 -17.14
N VAL A 139 27.34 -9.37 -16.65
CA VAL A 139 27.22 -10.59 -17.45
C VAL A 139 26.00 -11.43 -17.12
N ALA A 140 25.39 -11.22 -15.95
CA ALA A 140 24.14 -11.88 -15.60
C ALA A 140 23.22 -10.98 -14.80
N GLN A 141 21.89 -11.17 -14.98
CA GLN A 141 20.87 -10.43 -14.26
C GLN A 141 19.71 -11.33 -13.86
N GLY A 142 19.33 -11.28 -12.59
CA GLY A 142 18.16 -11.97 -12.06
C GLY A 142 16.85 -11.41 -12.58
N GLY A 143 15.81 -12.21 -12.51
CA GLY A 143 14.43 -11.81 -12.80
C GLY A 143 13.75 -11.26 -11.54
N ARG A 144 13.12 -10.09 -11.64
CA ARG A 144 12.33 -9.55 -10.54
C ARG A 144 11.00 -10.27 -10.41
N ALA A 145 10.59 -10.60 -9.19
CA ALA A 145 9.24 -11.07 -8.92
C ALA A 145 8.21 -10.01 -9.29
N ARG A 146 7.09 -10.41 -9.86
CA ARG A 146 5.92 -9.57 -10.14
C ARG A 146 4.80 -10.00 -9.22
N ASN A 147 4.42 -9.14 -8.27
CA ASN A 147 3.32 -9.43 -7.37
C ASN A 147 2.00 -9.59 -8.12
N GLY A 148 1.15 -10.46 -7.62
CA GLY A 148 -0.19 -10.66 -8.10
C GLY A 148 -1.08 -9.42 -7.88
N THR A 149 -2.13 -9.33 -8.66
CA THR A 149 -3.16 -8.28 -8.52
C THR A 149 -4.24 -8.74 -7.56
N ASN A 150 -4.75 -7.84 -6.74
CA ASN A 150 -5.87 -8.14 -5.84
C ASN A 150 -7.13 -8.45 -6.64
N GLY A 151 -7.97 -9.31 -6.10
CA GLY A 151 -9.32 -9.51 -6.60
C GLY A 151 -10.14 -8.21 -6.50
N THR A 152 -10.94 -7.92 -7.51
CA THR A 152 -11.71 -6.68 -7.61
C THR A 152 -13.20 -6.96 -7.82
N PRO A 153 -14.10 -6.18 -7.21
CA PRO A 153 -15.51 -6.23 -7.52
C PRO A 153 -15.83 -5.31 -8.71
N GLU A 154 -16.62 -5.78 -9.65
CA GLU A 154 -17.28 -4.96 -10.65
C GLU A 154 -18.75 -4.80 -10.26
N LEU A 155 -19.17 -3.58 -9.91
CA LEU A 155 -20.56 -3.27 -9.60
C LEU A 155 -21.32 -2.99 -10.90
N THR A 156 -22.34 -3.79 -11.19
CA THR A 156 -23.02 -3.72 -12.49
C THR A 156 -24.18 -2.72 -12.54
N PHE A 157 -24.58 -2.21 -11.38
CA PHE A 157 -25.66 -1.22 -11.24
C PHE A 157 -25.16 0.23 -11.21
N MET A 158 -23.84 0.45 -11.22
CA MET A 158 -23.26 1.80 -11.27
C MET A 158 -23.03 2.22 -12.70
N ASP A 159 -23.50 3.43 -13.05
CA ASP A 159 -23.12 4.07 -14.29
C ASP A 159 -21.65 4.48 -14.21
N ARG A 160 -20.82 3.94 -15.10
CA ARG A 160 -19.36 4.13 -15.11
C ARG A 160 -18.90 5.53 -15.54
N SER A 161 -19.81 6.44 -15.87
CA SER A 161 -19.50 7.76 -16.45
C SER A 161 -18.76 8.74 -15.54
N GLY A 162 -17.95 8.26 -14.61
CA GLY A 162 -17.14 9.10 -13.70
C GLY A 162 -16.09 8.38 -12.88
N TYR A 163 -15.93 7.07 -13.03
CA TYR A 163 -15.03 6.26 -12.23
C TYR A 163 -14.24 5.27 -13.11
N ASP A 164 -13.12 5.73 -13.63
CA ASP A 164 -12.28 4.89 -14.52
C ASP A 164 -11.51 3.79 -13.75
N ASP A 165 -11.38 3.89 -12.44
CA ASP A 165 -10.70 2.91 -11.60
C ASP A 165 -11.48 2.65 -10.30
N LEU A 166 -12.07 1.46 -10.17
CA LEU A 166 -12.80 1.03 -8.98
C LEU A 166 -11.87 0.49 -7.88
N SER A 167 -10.59 0.29 -8.15
CA SER A 167 -9.65 -0.32 -7.18
C SER A 167 -9.38 0.56 -5.95
N GLY A 168 -9.70 1.85 -6.03
CA GLY A 168 -9.55 2.82 -4.94
C GLY A 168 -10.85 3.39 -4.40
N ILE A 169 -12.03 2.98 -4.93
CA ILE A 169 -13.32 3.50 -4.48
C ILE A 169 -13.70 2.85 -3.14
N ASP A 170 -13.87 3.69 -2.13
CA ASP A 170 -14.54 3.27 -0.91
C ASP A 170 -16.04 3.12 -1.20
N LEU A 171 -16.51 1.88 -1.32
CA LEU A 171 -17.90 1.53 -1.61
C LEU A 171 -18.91 2.14 -0.61
N ARG A 172 -18.42 2.56 0.56
CA ARG A 172 -19.21 3.23 1.58
C ARG A 172 -19.54 4.68 1.22
N THR A 173 -18.74 5.31 0.38
CA THR A 173 -18.89 6.72 -0.01
C THR A 173 -19.74 6.93 -1.26
N VAL A 174 -20.07 5.84 -1.96
CA VAL A 174 -20.88 5.91 -3.16
C VAL A 174 -22.35 6.15 -2.77
N PRO A 175 -22.99 7.24 -3.22
CA PRO A 175 -24.41 7.49 -2.97
C PRO A 175 -25.24 6.47 -3.75
N MET A 176 -25.58 5.34 -3.12
CA MET A 176 -26.23 4.23 -3.79
C MET A 176 -27.71 4.12 -3.45
N MET A 177 -28.52 4.99 -4.02
CA MET A 177 -29.95 4.71 -4.19
C MET A 177 -30.20 4.15 -5.60
N GLN A 178 -29.62 2.98 -5.88
CA GLN A 178 -29.90 2.31 -7.15
C GLN A 178 -30.98 1.26 -6.96
N LYS A 179 -32.08 1.43 -7.68
CA LYS A 179 -33.14 0.44 -7.76
C LYS A 179 -32.66 -0.73 -8.59
N VAL A 180 -32.96 -1.92 -8.11
CA VAL A 180 -32.61 -3.18 -8.76
C VAL A 180 -33.83 -4.08 -8.83
N GLU A 181 -33.85 -4.97 -9.82
CA GLU A 181 -34.93 -5.95 -10.03
C GLU A 181 -34.49 -7.34 -9.58
N ALA A 182 -35.44 -8.18 -9.22
CA ALA A 182 -35.17 -9.57 -8.87
C ALA A 182 -34.43 -10.29 -10.00
N GLY A 183 -33.35 -10.99 -9.67
CA GLY A 183 -32.48 -11.67 -10.63
C GLY A 183 -31.42 -10.78 -11.29
N GLN A 184 -31.43 -9.46 -11.06
CA GLN A 184 -30.40 -8.57 -11.57
C GLN A 184 -29.05 -8.88 -10.93
N VAL A 185 -27.99 -8.95 -11.74
CA VAL A 185 -26.62 -9.06 -11.24
C VAL A 185 -26.24 -7.72 -10.59
N LEU A 186 -25.79 -7.79 -9.35
CA LEU A 186 -25.36 -6.62 -8.55
C LEU A 186 -23.85 -6.41 -8.66
N ALA A 187 -23.11 -7.49 -8.64
CA ALA A 187 -21.65 -7.43 -8.74
C ALA A 187 -21.07 -8.69 -9.38
N ARG A 188 -19.94 -8.53 -10.03
CA ARG A 188 -19.02 -9.61 -10.40
C ARG A 188 -17.72 -9.46 -9.63
N VAL A 189 -17.28 -10.54 -9.00
CA VAL A 189 -16.04 -10.56 -8.25
C VAL A 189 -14.98 -11.29 -9.07
N TYR A 190 -13.92 -10.60 -9.45
CA TYR A 190 -12.78 -11.18 -10.15
C TYR A 190 -11.78 -11.73 -9.16
N ALA A 191 -11.24 -12.91 -9.46
CA ALA A 191 -10.24 -13.55 -8.61
C ALA A 191 -8.92 -12.76 -8.63
N PRO A 192 -8.15 -12.82 -7.53
CA PRO A 192 -6.79 -12.32 -7.53
C PRO A 192 -5.90 -13.17 -8.42
N THR A 193 -4.73 -12.67 -8.79
CA THR A 193 -3.68 -13.42 -9.47
C THR A 193 -2.56 -13.78 -8.49
N ASP A 194 -1.85 -14.89 -8.74
CA ASP A 194 -0.75 -15.32 -7.87
C ASP A 194 0.52 -14.49 -8.10
N GLY A 195 0.66 -13.87 -9.26
CA GLY A 195 1.87 -13.20 -9.69
C GLY A 195 2.88 -14.17 -10.32
N ASP A 196 4.05 -13.64 -10.65
CA ASP A 196 5.15 -14.40 -11.25
C ASP A 196 6.37 -14.33 -10.34
N ASP A 197 6.91 -15.49 -9.97
CA ASP A 197 8.14 -15.56 -9.18
C ASP A 197 9.34 -15.02 -9.97
N GLY A 198 10.22 -14.37 -9.25
CA GLY A 198 11.51 -13.94 -9.75
C GLY A 198 12.60 -14.97 -9.45
N TYR A 199 13.82 -14.65 -9.82
CA TYR A 199 14.99 -15.47 -9.53
C TYR A 199 16.27 -14.63 -9.38
N THR A 200 17.22 -15.12 -8.60
CA THR A 200 18.56 -14.54 -8.49
C THR A 200 19.50 -15.12 -9.55
N VAL A 201 20.66 -14.52 -9.77
CA VAL A 201 21.68 -15.08 -10.67
C VAL A 201 22.19 -16.45 -10.20
N LYS A 202 22.03 -16.77 -8.90
CA LYS A 202 22.33 -18.08 -8.32
C LYS A 202 21.20 -19.09 -8.45
N GLY A 203 20.13 -18.78 -9.19
CA GLY A 203 18.99 -19.67 -9.38
C GLY A 203 18.04 -19.80 -8.18
N ARG A 204 18.17 -18.94 -7.15
CA ARG A 204 17.23 -18.94 -6.03
C ARG A 204 15.94 -18.25 -6.45
N ALA A 205 14.80 -18.89 -6.17
CA ALA A 205 13.49 -18.28 -6.43
C ALA A 205 13.23 -17.11 -5.48
N ILE A 206 12.64 -16.06 -6.02
CA ILE A 206 12.12 -14.90 -5.27
C ILE A 206 10.60 -14.94 -5.40
N SER A 207 9.94 -15.34 -4.32
CA SER A 207 8.48 -15.54 -4.37
C SER A 207 7.74 -14.24 -4.59
N ALA A 208 6.79 -14.27 -5.52
CA ALA A 208 5.80 -13.20 -5.68
C ALA A 208 4.82 -13.20 -4.51
N VAL A 209 4.31 -12.03 -4.17
CA VAL A 209 3.22 -11.91 -3.20
C VAL A 209 1.90 -12.06 -3.96
N PRO A 210 1.09 -13.09 -3.66
CA PRO A 210 -0.19 -13.27 -4.32
C PRO A 210 -1.17 -12.13 -3.97
N GLY A 211 -2.06 -11.81 -4.88
CA GLY A 211 -3.13 -10.85 -4.68
C GLY A 211 -4.12 -11.33 -3.60
N ARG A 212 -4.75 -10.39 -2.93
CA ARG A 212 -5.75 -10.67 -1.88
C ARG A 212 -7.12 -10.93 -2.50
N ILE A 213 -7.86 -11.85 -1.92
CA ILE A 213 -9.26 -12.14 -2.31
C ILE A 213 -10.13 -10.92 -1.97
N CYS A 214 -11.01 -10.55 -2.90
CA CYS A 214 -12.07 -9.57 -2.65
C CYS A 214 -13.12 -10.18 -1.70
N GLN A 215 -13.40 -9.49 -0.59
CA GLN A 215 -14.34 -9.95 0.46
C GLN A 215 -15.76 -9.43 0.28
N LEU A 216 -16.22 -9.18 -0.95
CA LEU A 216 -17.59 -8.79 -1.20
C LEU A 216 -18.48 -10.04 -1.19
N VAL A 217 -19.50 -10.04 -0.33
CA VAL A 217 -20.43 -11.16 -0.15
C VAL A 217 -21.88 -10.72 -0.33
N PRO A 218 -22.81 -11.63 -0.67
CA PRO A 218 -24.24 -11.34 -0.64
C PRO A 218 -24.73 -11.19 0.80
N GLY A 219 -25.52 -10.14 1.03
CA GLY A 219 -26.22 -9.88 2.28
C GLY A 219 -27.71 -10.25 2.20
N GLN A 220 -28.53 -9.49 2.93
CA GLN A 220 -29.99 -9.73 2.96
C GLN A 220 -30.62 -9.51 1.58
N ASN A 221 -31.48 -10.42 1.15
CA ASN A 221 -32.17 -10.41 -0.17
C ASN A 221 -31.20 -10.33 -1.38
N ALA A 222 -29.99 -10.84 -1.22
CA ALA A 222 -29.03 -11.08 -2.25
C ALA A 222 -28.44 -12.48 -2.11
N ARG A 223 -28.00 -13.10 -3.19
CA ARG A 223 -27.40 -14.44 -3.18
C ARG A 223 -26.29 -14.53 -4.22
N TYR A 224 -25.52 -15.59 -4.15
CA TYR A 224 -24.60 -15.91 -5.26
C TYR A 224 -25.40 -16.30 -6.50
N GLY A 225 -24.99 -15.81 -7.66
CA GLY A 225 -25.56 -16.16 -8.95
C GLY A 225 -25.21 -17.58 -9.38
N THR A 226 -25.63 -17.97 -10.59
CA THR A 226 -25.27 -19.26 -11.19
C THR A 226 -23.76 -19.36 -11.39
N ALA A 227 -23.11 -18.28 -11.80
CA ALA A 227 -21.67 -18.11 -11.70
C ALA A 227 -21.32 -17.73 -10.25
N ARG A 228 -20.46 -18.53 -9.60
CA ARG A 228 -20.10 -18.33 -8.19
C ARG A 228 -19.41 -16.99 -7.89
N ASN A 229 -18.97 -16.29 -8.91
CA ASN A 229 -18.37 -14.98 -8.83
C ASN A 229 -19.37 -13.82 -9.03
N GLU A 230 -20.68 -14.12 -9.13
CA GLU A 230 -21.73 -13.12 -9.24
C GLU A 230 -22.55 -13.03 -7.97
N ILE A 231 -22.97 -11.80 -7.63
CA ILE A 231 -23.98 -11.53 -6.61
C ILE A 231 -25.21 -11.00 -7.32
N VAL A 232 -26.37 -11.58 -7.04
CA VAL A 232 -27.65 -11.23 -7.69
C VAL A 232 -28.69 -10.85 -6.65
N ALA A 233 -29.62 -9.96 -7.02
CA ALA A 233 -30.76 -9.58 -6.18
C ALA A 233 -31.79 -10.72 -6.12
N ASP A 234 -32.33 -11.03 -4.94
CA ASP A 234 -33.42 -11.99 -4.76
C ASP A 234 -34.79 -11.37 -4.97
N LYS A 235 -34.89 -10.03 -4.86
CA LYS A 235 -36.13 -9.28 -5.02
C LYS A 235 -35.88 -7.89 -5.58
N ASP A 236 -36.95 -7.23 -6.01
CA ASP A 236 -36.91 -5.81 -6.35
C ASP A 236 -36.64 -4.97 -5.10
N GLY A 237 -35.88 -3.89 -5.24
CA GLY A 237 -35.58 -3.01 -4.12
C GLY A 237 -34.47 -2.01 -4.41
N VAL A 238 -33.80 -1.60 -3.38
CA VAL A 238 -32.63 -0.71 -3.42
C VAL A 238 -31.42 -1.46 -2.91
N VAL A 239 -30.35 -1.47 -3.69
CA VAL A 239 -29.09 -2.06 -3.26
C VAL A 239 -28.37 -1.14 -2.28
N CYS A 240 -27.88 -1.72 -1.19
CA CYS A 240 -27.06 -1.04 -0.18
C CYS A 240 -25.83 -1.89 0.13
N TYR A 241 -24.68 -1.21 0.30
CA TYR A 241 -23.46 -1.84 0.81
C TYR A 241 -23.37 -1.58 2.32
N HIS A 242 -23.24 -2.64 3.10
CA HIS A 242 -23.07 -2.54 4.54
C HIS A 242 -22.30 -3.75 5.07
N ASN A 243 -21.31 -3.51 5.95
CA ASN A 243 -20.49 -4.56 6.58
C ASN A 243 -19.87 -5.57 5.60
N GLY A 244 -19.33 -5.09 4.46
CA GLY A 244 -18.69 -5.98 3.47
C GLY A 244 -19.67 -6.75 2.57
N ALA A 245 -20.98 -6.50 2.68
CA ALA A 245 -22.01 -7.21 1.93
C ALA A 245 -22.91 -6.27 1.11
N LEU A 246 -23.44 -6.79 0.00
CA LEU A 246 -24.49 -6.15 -0.78
C LEU A 246 -25.86 -6.65 -0.30
N HIS A 247 -26.69 -5.75 0.17
CA HIS A 247 -28.06 -6.01 0.60
C HIS A 247 -29.06 -5.39 -0.36
N VAL A 248 -30.24 -5.96 -0.46
CA VAL A 248 -31.38 -5.38 -1.20
C VAL A 248 -32.51 -5.11 -0.21
N HIS A 249 -32.82 -3.83 -0.03
CA HIS A 249 -33.86 -3.39 0.89
C HIS A 249 -35.08 -2.86 0.16
N ASP A 250 -36.24 -2.97 0.82
CA ASP A 250 -37.48 -2.34 0.35
C ASP A 250 -37.30 -0.81 0.36
N LEU A 251 -37.91 -0.15 -0.62
CA LEU A 251 -37.96 1.31 -0.72
C LEU A 251 -39.36 1.80 -0.37
N LYS A 252 -39.44 2.69 0.62
CA LYS A 252 -40.66 3.46 0.91
C LYS A 252 -40.40 4.92 0.62
N THR A 253 -41.20 5.49 -0.29
CA THR A 253 -41.14 6.91 -0.64
C THR A 253 -42.35 7.63 -0.02
N VAL A 254 -42.08 8.76 0.65
CA VAL A 254 -43.10 9.63 1.20
C VAL A 254 -42.79 11.09 0.80
N ASP A 255 -43.82 11.95 0.68
CA ASP A 255 -43.58 13.34 0.27
C ASP A 255 -43.03 14.16 1.45
N ASN A 256 -43.75 14.18 2.59
CA ASN A 256 -43.34 14.86 3.82
C ASN A 256 -43.73 13.99 5.04
N ILE A 257 -43.04 14.23 6.15
CA ILE A 257 -43.43 13.72 7.47
C ILE A 257 -43.70 14.92 8.38
N HIS A 258 -44.98 15.16 8.67
CA HIS A 258 -45.38 16.37 9.43
C HIS A 258 -45.35 16.14 10.94
N ALA A 259 -45.72 14.97 11.42
CA ALA A 259 -45.71 14.61 12.83
C ALA A 259 -45.84 13.09 13.04
N GLY A 260 -45.48 12.61 14.22
CA GLY A 260 -45.72 11.23 14.65
C GLY A 260 -44.51 10.33 14.50
N VAL A 261 -44.77 9.02 14.50
CA VAL A 261 -43.74 7.97 14.47
C VAL A 261 -43.79 7.20 13.17
N VAL A 262 -42.68 7.17 12.46
CA VAL A 262 -42.49 6.38 11.25
C VAL A 262 -41.38 5.35 11.52
N ARG A 263 -41.68 4.06 11.36
CA ARG A 263 -40.70 2.98 11.40
C ARG A 263 -40.79 2.17 10.12
N PHE A 264 -39.62 1.88 9.53
CA PHE A 264 -39.53 1.11 8.32
C PHE A 264 -38.25 0.29 8.27
N ASP A 265 -38.35 -1.01 8.04
CA ASP A 265 -37.19 -1.88 7.91
C ASP A 265 -36.70 -1.92 6.46
N GLY A 266 -36.12 -0.83 6.01
CA GLY A 266 -35.65 -0.64 4.65
C GLY A 266 -35.17 0.79 4.41
N VAL A 267 -35.12 1.18 3.15
CA VAL A 267 -34.72 2.53 2.71
C VAL A 267 -35.94 3.46 2.69
N LEU A 268 -35.90 4.49 3.53
CA LEU A 268 -36.94 5.51 3.59
C LEU A 268 -36.48 6.76 2.83
N GLN A 269 -37.19 7.08 1.75
CA GLN A 269 -37.00 8.29 0.97
C GLN A 269 -38.09 9.32 1.29
N VAL A 270 -37.70 10.47 1.79
CA VAL A 270 -38.56 11.61 2.03
C VAL A 270 -38.26 12.68 0.98
N LYS A 271 -39.17 12.91 0.02
CA LYS A 271 -38.98 13.87 -1.07
C LYS A 271 -38.97 15.32 -0.61
N GLY A 272 -39.62 15.62 0.51
CA GLY A 272 -39.67 16.94 1.11
C GLY A 272 -39.03 16.93 2.50
N ASN A 273 -39.75 17.48 3.50
CA ASN A 273 -39.22 17.74 4.83
C ASN A 273 -39.70 16.72 5.88
N ILE A 274 -38.88 16.56 6.91
CA ILE A 274 -39.32 16.00 8.20
C ILE A 274 -39.56 17.18 9.14
N GLY A 275 -40.82 17.39 9.49
CA GLY A 275 -41.27 18.47 10.36
C GLY A 275 -40.85 18.24 11.82
N ASP A 276 -41.38 19.11 12.71
CA ASP A 276 -41.10 19.03 14.14
C ASP A 276 -41.86 17.88 14.82
N SER A 277 -41.34 17.45 15.98
CA SER A 277 -41.95 16.42 16.82
C SER A 277 -42.16 15.05 16.15
N CYS A 278 -41.37 14.76 15.12
CA CYS A 278 -41.35 13.48 14.46
C CYS A 278 -40.32 12.50 15.12
N ARG A 279 -40.65 11.24 15.07
CA ARG A 279 -39.69 10.14 15.35
C ARG A 279 -39.62 9.22 14.13
N VAL A 280 -38.49 9.22 13.47
CA VAL A 280 -38.27 8.44 12.24
C VAL A 280 -37.18 7.42 12.46
N GLU A 281 -37.47 6.15 12.19
CA GLU A 281 -36.53 5.05 12.32
C GLU A 281 -36.57 4.21 11.04
N ALA A 282 -35.38 3.97 10.39
CA ALA A 282 -35.28 3.12 9.23
C ALA A 282 -33.90 2.46 9.15
N PHE A 283 -33.70 1.55 8.18
CA PHE A 283 -32.37 1.04 7.89
C PHE A 283 -31.46 2.16 7.32
N ARG A 284 -31.94 2.87 6.28
CA ARG A 284 -31.30 4.04 5.66
C ARG A 284 -32.34 5.13 5.42
N ILE A 285 -31.96 6.39 5.58
CA ILE A 285 -32.88 7.51 5.42
C ILE A 285 -32.29 8.55 4.45
N GLU A 286 -33.09 8.95 3.46
CA GLU A 286 -32.75 10.03 2.53
C GLU A 286 -33.84 11.11 2.57
N VAL A 287 -33.43 12.34 2.79
CA VAL A 287 -34.33 13.49 2.89
C VAL A 287 -33.90 14.53 1.87
N SER A 288 -34.74 14.81 0.88
CA SER A 288 -34.45 15.86 -0.12
C SER A 288 -34.67 17.29 0.41
N GLY A 289 -35.44 17.45 1.46
CA GLY A 289 -35.63 18.71 2.15
C GLY A 289 -34.81 18.81 3.44
N SER A 290 -35.38 19.51 4.41
CA SER A 290 -34.81 19.79 5.73
C SER A 290 -35.43 18.92 6.82
N ILE A 291 -34.72 18.78 7.94
CA ILE A 291 -35.20 18.14 9.15
C ILE A 291 -35.36 19.22 10.22
N GLY A 292 -36.56 19.30 10.81
CA GLY A 292 -36.87 20.16 11.94
C GLY A 292 -36.53 19.51 13.30
N GLN A 293 -37.15 20.00 14.39
CA GLN A 293 -36.91 19.51 15.75
C GLN A 293 -37.48 18.10 15.94
N SER A 294 -36.75 17.09 15.48
CA SER A 294 -37.20 15.71 15.43
C SER A 294 -36.08 14.74 15.77
N LEU A 295 -36.46 13.50 16.14
CA LEU A 295 -35.55 12.39 16.37
C LEU A 295 -35.52 11.48 15.13
N VAL A 296 -34.38 11.42 14.45
CA VAL A 296 -34.18 10.60 13.25
C VAL A 296 -33.05 9.61 13.48
N ARG A 297 -33.34 8.34 13.28
CA ARG A 297 -32.38 7.24 13.48
C ARG A 297 -32.32 6.35 12.26
N ALA A 298 -31.10 6.02 11.83
CA ALA A 298 -30.88 4.95 10.85
C ALA A 298 -29.86 3.94 11.39
N THR A 299 -30.04 2.68 11.01
CA THR A 299 -29.04 1.63 11.28
C THR A 299 -27.81 1.81 10.44
N SER A 300 -27.96 2.27 9.18
CA SER A 300 -26.91 2.65 8.24
C SER A 300 -26.83 4.16 8.12
N ASP A 301 -26.94 4.69 6.92
CA ASP A 301 -26.67 6.10 6.61
C ASP A 301 -27.91 7.00 6.68
N ILE A 302 -27.65 8.28 6.93
CA ILE A 302 -28.64 9.35 6.79
C ILE A 302 -28.08 10.43 5.87
N HIS A 303 -28.81 10.72 4.79
CA HIS A 303 -28.47 11.79 3.86
C HIS A 303 -29.57 12.84 3.83
N VAL A 304 -29.21 14.10 4.08
CA VAL A 304 -30.12 15.26 4.06
C VAL A 304 -29.58 16.24 3.02
N GLN A 305 -30.34 16.49 1.96
CA GLN A 305 -29.88 17.43 0.92
C GLN A 305 -29.86 18.89 1.37
N GLN A 306 -30.70 19.25 2.36
CA GLN A 306 -30.76 20.60 2.91
C GLN A 306 -30.26 20.60 4.36
N ASN A 307 -30.93 21.32 5.24
CA ASN A 307 -30.45 21.67 6.58
C ASN A 307 -31.10 20.83 7.68
N VAL A 308 -30.39 20.69 8.79
CA VAL A 308 -30.93 20.12 10.02
C VAL A 308 -31.05 21.25 11.05
N LEU A 309 -32.31 21.51 11.51
CA LEU A 309 -32.65 22.56 12.44
C LEU A 309 -33.18 21.94 13.74
N LYS A 310 -32.43 22.07 14.84
CA LYS A 310 -32.82 21.55 16.17
C LYS A 310 -33.07 20.04 16.24
N GLY A 311 -32.65 19.32 15.22
CA GLY A 311 -32.86 17.88 15.12
C GLY A 311 -31.85 17.08 15.96
N THR A 312 -32.31 15.92 16.43
CA THR A 312 -31.45 14.88 17.01
C THR A 312 -31.31 13.72 16.02
N ILE A 313 -30.12 13.56 15.47
CA ILE A 313 -29.84 12.63 14.38
C ILE A 313 -28.87 11.56 14.88
N GLN A 314 -29.16 10.30 14.58
CA GLN A 314 -28.31 9.16 14.90
C GLN A 314 -28.19 8.25 13.68
N ALA A 315 -27.06 8.28 13.00
CA ALA A 315 -26.70 7.35 11.94
C ALA A 315 -25.74 6.27 12.47
N GLY A 316 -26.03 5.01 12.21
CA GLY A 316 -25.10 3.91 12.54
C GLY A 316 -23.88 3.89 11.62
N GLY A 317 -24.04 4.27 10.36
CA GLY A 317 -23.01 4.51 9.37
C GLY A 317 -22.66 5.98 9.25
N SER A 318 -22.71 6.51 8.02
CA SER A 318 -22.35 7.88 7.69
C SER A 318 -23.56 8.83 7.72
N PHE A 319 -23.26 10.11 7.96
CA PHE A 319 -24.25 11.20 7.91
C PHE A 319 -23.78 12.29 6.96
N SER A 320 -24.70 12.86 6.19
CA SER A 320 -24.42 14.06 5.40
C SER A 320 -25.59 15.05 5.39
N ALA A 321 -25.26 16.35 5.43
CA ALA A 321 -26.22 17.47 5.33
C ALA A 321 -25.58 18.71 4.70
N ASN A 322 -26.43 19.68 4.29
CA ASN A 322 -25.92 20.96 3.82
C ASN A 322 -25.41 21.79 5.00
N GLU A 323 -26.27 22.06 6.00
CA GLU A 323 -25.93 22.84 7.20
C GLU A 323 -26.56 22.25 8.45
N LEU A 324 -25.92 22.51 9.60
CA LEU A 324 -26.43 22.14 10.92
C LEU A 324 -26.61 23.37 11.78
N MET A 325 -27.80 23.49 12.38
CA MET A 325 -28.13 24.61 13.29
C MET A 325 -28.85 24.07 14.53
N GLU A 326 -28.32 24.37 15.72
CA GLU A 326 -28.84 23.91 17.01
C GLU A 326 -29.12 22.39 17.05
N ALA A 327 -28.35 21.62 16.29
CA ALA A 327 -28.58 20.19 16.09
C ALA A 327 -27.65 19.34 16.94
N THR A 328 -28.12 18.13 17.26
CA THR A 328 -27.26 17.05 17.84
C THR A 328 -27.17 15.91 16.85
N VAL A 329 -25.97 15.67 16.31
CA VAL A 329 -25.74 14.69 15.26
C VAL A 329 -24.65 13.72 15.67
N THR A 330 -24.95 12.42 15.57
CA THR A 330 -23.99 11.34 15.82
C THR A 330 -23.97 10.42 14.60
N ALA A 331 -22.78 10.19 14.04
CA ALA A 331 -22.53 9.19 13.00
C ALA A 331 -21.54 8.15 13.50
N GLY A 332 -21.78 6.89 13.20
CA GLY A 332 -20.88 5.78 13.58
C GLY A 332 -19.57 5.79 12.82
N GLU A 333 -19.59 6.28 11.58
CA GLU A 333 -18.43 6.36 10.70
C GLU A 333 -18.09 7.81 10.35
N HIS A 334 -18.54 8.30 9.19
CA HIS A 334 -18.20 9.62 8.67
C HIS A 334 -19.34 10.61 8.81
N LEU A 335 -18.99 11.86 9.10
CA LEU A 335 -19.92 12.96 9.14
C LEU A 335 -19.46 14.07 8.18
N PHE A 336 -20.29 14.34 7.17
CA PHE A 336 -20.02 15.35 6.15
C PHE A 336 -21.05 16.47 6.23
N VAL A 337 -20.58 17.71 6.28
CA VAL A 337 -21.41 18.91 6.18
C VAL A 337 -20.88 19.74 5.02
N LEU A 338 -21.78 20.20 4.14
CA LEU A 338 -21.37 21.02 3.00
C LEU A 338 -20.96 22.42 3.45
N GLY A 339 -21.82 23.08 4.27
CA GLY A 339 -21.67 24.47 4.71
C GLY A 339 -21.34 24.60 6.21
N ASN A 340 -22.19 25.37 6.94
CA ASN A 340 -21.90 25.77 8.31
C ASN A 340 -22.40 24.79 9.38
N ILE A 341 -21.73 24.82 10.53
CA ILE A 341 -22.16 24.13 11.75
C ILE A 341 -22.29 25.20 12.86
N THR A 342 -23.52 25.49 13.27
CA THR A 342 -23.80 26.55 14.21
C THR A 342 -24.54 25.99 15.42
N ASP A 343 -24.11 26.41 16.65
CA ASP A 343 -24.73 26.06 17.93
C ASP A 343 -25.08 24.57 18.08
N SER A 344 -24.21 23.66 17.55
CA SER A 344 -24.51 22.25 17.39
C SER A 344 -23.51 21.36 18.10
N THR A 345 -23.94 20.13 18.44
CA THR A 345 -23.07 19.08 18.95
C THR A 345 -22.97 17.95 17.91
N VAL A 346 -21.77 17.71 17.42
CA VAL A 346 -21.53 16.85 16.28
C VAL A 346 -20.47 15.82 16.63
N SER A 347 -20.73 14.54 16.39
CA SER A 347 -19.78 13.45 16.64
C SER A 347 -19.73 12.47 15.48
N GLY A 348 -18.55 12.28 14.90
CA GLY A 348 -18.24 11.27 13.88
C GLY A 348 -17.29 10.20 14.43
N GLY A 349 -17.64 8.93 14.27
CA GLY A 349 -16.84 7.82 14.78
C GLY A 349 -15.45 7.73 14.16
N GLU A 350 -15.32 8.10 12.91
CA GLU A 350 -14.05 8.14 12.19
C GLU A 350 -13.65 9.57 11.80
N CYS A 351 -14.49 10.26 11.03
CA CYS A 351 -14.16 11.56 10.47
C CYS A 351 -15.33 12.55 10.57
N VAL A 352 -15.02 13.81 10.89
CA VAL A 352 -15.93 14.94 10.68
C VAL A 352 -15.31 15.89 9.69
N ARG A 353 -16.02 16.22 8.60
CA ARG A 353 -15.50 17.07 7.53
C ARG A 353 -16.54 18.06 7.03
N ILE A 354 -16.13 19.33 6.95
CA ILE A 354 -16.83 20.36 6.19
C ILE A 354 -16.23 20.41 4.78
N LEU A 355 -17.10 20.29 3.77
CA LEU A 355 -16.67 20.11 2.38
C LEU A 355 -16.45 21.45 1.66
N ASN A 356 -17.26 22.48 1.96
CA ASN A 356 -17.10 23.79 1.36
C ASN A 356 -15.98 24.58 2.05
N LYS A 357 -15.07 25.13 1.24
CA LYS A 357 -13.95 25.97 1.72
C LYS A 357 -14.36 27.21 2.49
N ASP A 358 -15.60 27.71 2.28
CA ASP A 358 -16.17 28.91 2.94
C ASP A 358 -17.01 28.51 4.16
N GLY A 359 -17.09 27.22 4.52
CA GLY A 359 -17.85 26.75 5.68
C GLY A 359 -17.20 27.13 7.01
N ASP A 360 -18.01 27.43 8.01
CA ASP A 360 -17.56 27.88 9.34
C ASP A 360 -18.22 27.09 10.47
N VAL A 361 -17.50 27.00 11.60
CA VAL A 361 -17.97 26.40 12.85
C VAL A 361 -18.10 27.46 13.91
N SER A 362 -19.31 27.67 14.42
CA SER A 362 -19.59 28.68 15.46
C SER A 362 -20.44 28.08 16.58
N GLY A 363 -20.06 28.32 17.85
CA GLY A 363 -20.81 27.90 19.02
C GLY A 363 -20.96 26.39 19.20
N SER A 364 -20.15 25.59 18.52
CA SER A 364 -20.38 24.16 18.34
C SER A 364 -19.31 23.28 19.01
N LYS A 365 -19.72 22.10 19.41
CA LYS A 365 -18.78 21.03 19.84
C LYS A 365 -18.70 19.97 18.76
N ILE A 366 -17.48 19.73 18.25
CA ILE A 366 -17.20 18.72 17.23
C ILE A 366 -16.24 17.69 17.76
N GLU A 367 -16.61 16.43 17.62
CA GLU A 367 -15.80 15.27 18.01
C GLU A 367 -15.57 14.36 16.81
N GLY A 368 -14.30 14.08 16.46
CA GLY A 368 -13.89 13.12 15.43
C GLY A 368 -13.04 12.00 16.00
N GLY A 369 -13.29 10.75 15.60
CA GLY A 369 -12.50 9.61 16.06
C GLY A 369 -11.04 9.70 15.64
N TYR A 370 -10.79 9.94 14.36
CA TYR A 370 -9.43 10.02 13.80
C TYR A 370 -9.13 11.39 13.18
N VAL A 371 -10.11 12.02 12.55
CA VAL A 371 -9.90 13.25 11.76
C VAL A 371 -11.06 14.24 11.95
N VAL A 372 -10.71 15.51 12.13
CA VAL A 372 -11.64 16.65 12.00
C VAL A 372 -11.04 17.63 10.99
N LEU A 373 -11.74 17.85 9.87
CA LEU A 373 -11.32 18.76 8.80
C LEU A 373 -12.37 19.88 8.66
N VAL A 374 -12.04 21.07 9.14
CA VAL A 374 -12.90 22.25 9.05
C VAL A 374 -12.11 23.41 8.44
N PRO A 375 -12.68 24.15 7.47
CA PRO A 375 -11.97 25.26 6.81
C PRO A 375 -11.75 26.44 7.73
N SER A 376 -12.74 26.77 8.58
CA SER A 376 -12.67 27.88 9.54
C SER A 376 -13.44 27.61 10.83
N VAL A 377 -13.06 28.30 11.90
CA VAL A 377 -13.70 28.21 13.21
C VAL A 377 -13.84 29.63 13.75
N GLY A 378 -15.10 30.12 13.86
CA GLY A 378 -15.39 31.42 14.40
C GLY A 378 -14.94 32.60 13.51
N ALA A 379 -14.92 32.39 12.19
CA ALA A 379 -14.48 33.42 11.25
C ALA A 379 -15.45 34.58 11.10
N GLN A 380 -16.73 34.39 11.48
CA GLN A 380 -17.75 35.40 11.37
C GLN A 380 -17.75 36.37 12.58
N GLU A 381 -18.08 37.63 12.33
CA GLU A 381 -18.20 38.63 13.39
C GLU A 381 -19.30 38.22 14.40
N GLY A 382 -18.95 38.18 15.69
CA GLY A 382 -19.88 37.73 16.74
C GLY A 382 -19.95 36.21 16.93
N ALA A 383 -19.06 35.42 16.29
CA ALA A 383 -19.01 33.98 16.43
C ALA A 383 -18.79 33.54 17.89
N LYS A 384 -19.53 32.51 18.30
CA LYS A 384 -19.39 31.90 19.63
C LYS A 384 -18.21 30.93 19.67
N LYS A 385 -17.66 30.70 20.87
CA LYS A 385 -16.59 29.78 21.09
C LYS A 385 -17.00 28.33 20.71
N SER A 386 -16.19 27.67 19.94
CA SER A 386 -16.34 26.25 19.55
C SER A 386 -15.26 25.37 20.17
N THR A 387 -15.55 24.09 20.28
CA THR A 387 -14.62 23.08 20.77
C THR A 387 -14.45 21.97 19.74
N LEU A 388 -13.20 21.66 19.38
CA LEU A 388 -12.85 20.58 18.48
C LEU A 388 -12.05 19.52 19.27
N GLU A 389 -12.49 18.26 19.22
CA GLU A 389 -11.86 17.14 19.87
C GLU A 389 -11.57 16.05 18.85
N VAL A 390 -10.34 15.50 18.86
CA VAL A 390 -9.90 14.43 17.95
C VAL A 390 -9.10 13.39 18.73
N GLY A 391 -9.17 12.12 18.34
CA GLY A 391 -8.21 11.11 18.76
C GLY A 391 -8.76 9.93 19.56
N ILE A 392 -10.07 9.86 19.84
CA ILE A 392 -10.69 8.69 20.48
C ILE A 392 -12.02 8.41 19.78
N SER A 393 -12.13 7.26 19.13
CA SER A 393 -13.36 6.83 18.49
C SER A 393 -14.51 6.69 19.49
N LEU A 394 -15.75 6.88 19.04
CA LEU A 394 -16.94 6.71 19.89
C LEU A 394 -17.01 5.33 20.56
N SER A 395 -16.60 4.28 19.86
CA SER A 395 -16.56 2.92 20.36
C SER A 395 -15.53 2.75 21.48
N GLU A 396 -14.37 3.38 21.37
CA GLU A 396 -13.32 3.37 22.40
C GLU A 396 -13.74 4.19 23.62
N ARG A 397 -14.36 5.37 23.44
CA ARG A 397 -14.92 6.17 24.54
C ARG A 397 -15.98 5.39 25.32
N LYS A 398 -16.87 4.67 24.62
CA LYS A 398 -17.88 3.84 25.26
C LYS A 398 -17.22 2.75 26.09
N ARG A 399 -16.22 2.06 25.54
CA ARG A 399 -15.46 1.00 26.22
C ARG A 399 -14.66 1.53 27.43
N ILE A 400 -14.12 2.72 27.34
CA ILE A 400 -13.42 3.38 28.45
C ILE A 400 -14.42 3.71 29.57
N ARG A 401 -15.59 4.31 29.26
CA ARG A 401 -16.62 4.61 30.25
C ARG A 401 -17.17 3.37 30.93
N GLU A 402 -17.45 2.32 30.17
CA GLU A 402 -17.92 1.04 30.73
C GLU A 402 -16.89 0.48 31.71
N ARG A 403 -15.59 0.52 31.41
CA ARG A 403 -14.54 0.11 32.32
C ARG A 403 -14.36 1.04 33.53
N GLU A 404 -14.51 2.36 33.35
CA GLU A 404 -14.50 3.30 34.48
C GLU A 404 -15.67 3.06 35.44
N ASP A 405 -16.85 2.76 34.93
CA ASP A 405 -18.03 2.47 35.73
C ASP A 405 -17.90 1.10 36.43
N GLU A 406 -17.34 0.09 35.76
CA GLU A 406 -16.96 -1.19 36.40
C GLU A 406 -15.97 -0.97 37.55
N LEU A 407 -14.91 -0.17 37.33
CA LEU A 407 -13.92 0.16 38.38
C LEU A 407 -14.56 0.90 39.56
N LYS A 408 -15.48 1.86 39.29
CA LYS A 408 -16.21 2.55 40.38
C LYS A 408 -17.14 1.64 41.14
N SER A 409 -17.62 0.59 40.55
CA SER A 409 -18.50 -0.41 41.23
C SER A 409 -17.71 -1.41 42.07
N LEU A 410 -16.39 -1.50 41.92
CA LEU A 410 -15.48 -2.37 42.64
C LEU A 410 -14.80 -1.68 43.85
N VAL A 411 -14.97 -0.38 43.99
CA VAL A 411 -14.49 0.48 45.10
C VAL A 411 -15.67 0.84 45.99
#